data_2cc737a78e2a6c2a17f117ab449bf9ef
#
_entry.id   2cc737a78e2a6c2a17f117ab449bf9ef
#
_cell.length_a   1.000
_cell.length_b   1.000
_cell.length_c   1.000
_cell.angle_alpha   90.00
_cell.angle_beta   90.00
_cell.angle_gamma   90.00
#
_symmetry.space_group_name_H-M   'P 1'
#
loop_
_entity.id
_entity.type
_entity.pdbx_description
1 polymer ?
#
loop_
_entity_poly.entity_id
_entity_poly.type
_entity_poly.pdbx_seq_one_letter_code
_entity_poly.pdbx_strand_id
1 'polypeptide(L)'
;NYRSIFAVKGAIKFSIAGFIARMHLSMDRLALLLIIIHETNSYSLAGFMVATASVAITISQPYWSRAADIYGQGRILYINTFLRFLSFSFFIYLVHFKFPIWSWFVAIILAELNTVSAGGLVRRRWIMVLRDPKLKNTAYSFEALVDEIVFIFGPLIATTLSTYIFPEAGLLASMSFVLIGQPLLGSLKSTEPPRKFKIENDENVSIIKRPVTQAIIIPIFFVGAYFGSVGITVVAYANS
;
A
#
# COMPACT_ATOMS: atom_id res chain seq x y z
N ASN A 1 9.01 18.90 18.20
CA ASN A 1 7.59 19.24 18.37
C ASN A 1 6.89 19.12 17.01
N TYR A 2 5.85 18.29 16.91
CA TYR A 2 5.14 18.07 15.65
C TYR A 2 4.44 19.32 15.10
N ARG A 3 4.09 20.28 15.96
CA ARG A 3 3.49 21.56 15.51
C ARG A 3 4.36 22.32 14.50
N SER A 4 5.69 22.22 14.62
CA SER A 4 6.61 22.93 13.72
C SER A 4 6.58 22.41 12.28
N ILE A 5 6.36 21.12 12.05
CA ILE A 5 6.26 20.58 10.69
C ILE A 5 4.94 20.97 10.01
N PHE A 6 3.87 21.14 10.79
CA PHE A 6 2.56 21.56 10.28
C PHE A 6 2.40 23.05 10.09
N ALA A 7 3.35 23.87 10.51
CA ALA A 7 3.40 25.30 10.18
C ALA A 7 3.68 25.54 8.69
N VAL A 8 4.21 24.53 7.98
CA VAL A 8 4.48 24.62 6.54
C VAL A 8 3.18 24.55 5.75
N LYS A 9 3.00 25.50 4.82
CA LYS A 9 1.79 25.58 3.98
C LYS A 9 1.57 24.28 3.18
N GLY A 10 0.40 23.70 3.34
CA GLY A 10 -0.01 22.48 2.65
C GLY A 10 0.37 21.17 3.37
N ALA A 11 1.20 21.21 4.43
CA ALA A 11 1.64 20.02 5.15
C ALA A 11 0.47 19.19 5.70
N ILE A 12 -0.47 19.80 6.38
CA ILE A 12 -1.67 19.14 6.91
C ILE A 12 -2.45 18.46 5.79
N LYS A 13 -2.66 19.15 4.66
CA LYS A 13 -3.46 18.61 3.55
C LYS A 13 -2.86 17.36 2.95
N PHE A 14 -1.56 17.34 2.63
CA PHE A 14 -0.96 16.15 2.06
C PHE A 14 -0.74 15.02 3.09
N SER A 15 -0.57 15.35 4.37
CA SER A 15 -0.53 14.33 5.43
C SER A 15 -1.86 13.62 5.59
N ILE A 16 -2.96 14.35 5.65
CA ILE A 16 -4.31 13.75 5.73
C ILE A 16 -4.61 12.94 4.48
N ALA A 17 -4.37 13.49 3.30
CA ALA A 17 -4.56 12.77 2.03
C ALA A 17 -3.69 11.50 1.98
N GLY A 18 -2.45 11.60 2.43
CA GLY A 18 -1.53 10.48 2.51
C GLY A 18 -1.92 9.43 3.55
N PHE A 19 -2.49 9.81 4.68
CA PHE A 19 -3.06 8.90 5.66
C PHE A 19 -4.22 8.09 5.04
N ILE A 20 -5.20 8.79 4.44
CA ILE A 20 -6.34 8.14 3.77
C ILE A 20 -5.83 7.20 2.66
N ALA A 21 -4.89 7.66 1.83
CA ALA A 21 -4.33 6.87 0.74
C ALA A 21 -3.57 5.62 1.19
N ARG A 22 -3.14 5.53 2.44
CA ARG A 22 -2.39 4.37 2.98
C ARG A 22 -3.28 3.34 3.69
N MET A 23 -4.50 3.68 4.08
CA MET A 23 -5.38 2.78 4.83
C MET A 23 -5.54 1.42 4.15
N HIS A 24 -5.62 1.39 2.83
CA HIS A 24 -5.76 0.15 2.06
C HIS A 24 -4.60 -0.84 2.27
N LEU A 25 -3.37 -0.38 2.55
CA LEU A 25 -2.19 -1.25 2.66
C LEU A 25 -2.32 -2.32 3.74
N SER A 26 -2.99 -2.00 4.83
CA SER A 26 -3.22 -2.94 5.94
C SER A 26 -4.56 -3.65 5.83
N MET A 27 -5.53 -3.09 5.11
CA MET A 27 -6.87 -3.65 4.93
C MET A 27 -6.91 -4.77 3.88
N ASP A 28 -6.24 -4.57 2.73
CA ASP A 28 -6.34 -5.44 1.55
C ASP A 28 -6.02 -6.89 1.86
N ARG A 29 -4.89 -7.13 2.54
CA ARG A 29 -4.43 -8.50 2.84
C ARG A 29 -5.47 -9.28 3.65
N LEU A 30 -6.03 -8.64 4.68
CA LEU A 30 -6.98 -9.29 5.56
C LEU A 30 -8.34 -9.44 4.89
N ALA A 31 -8.78 -8.42 4.14
CA ALA A 31 -10.02 -8.49 3.37
C ALA A 31 -9.96 -9.62 2.31
N LEU A 32 -8.86 -9.71 1.55
CA LEU A 32 -8.66 -10.81 0.59
C LEU A 32 -8.66 -12.18 1.28
N LEU A 33 -7.93 -12.31 2.39
CA LEU A 33 -7.88 -13.55 3.16
C LEU A 33 -9.29 -14.00 3.60
N LEU A 34 -10.08 -13.08 4.15
CA LEU A 34 -11.43 -13.37 4.65
C LEU A 34 -12.38 -13.76 3.51
N ILE A 35 -12.35 -13.06 2.37
CA ILE A 35 -13.15 -13.41 1.20
C ILE A 35 -12.82 -14.82 0.72
N ILE A 36 -11.54 -15.14 0.56
CA ILE A 36 -11.11 -16.43 0.03
C ILE A 36 -11.45 -17.57 1.01
N ILE A 37 -11.27 -17.37 2.31
CA ILE A 37 -11.67 -18.35 3.32
C ILE A 37 -13.19 -18.56 3.27
N HIS A 38 -13.98 -17.49 3.21
CA HIS A 38 -15.43 -17.60 3.14
C HIS A 38 -15.91 -18.41 1.92
N GLU A 39 -15.32 -18.17 0.75
CA GLU A 39 -15.74 -18.82 -0.50
C GLU A 39 -15.20 -20.23 -0.67
N THR A 40 -14.05 -20.55 -0.08
CA THR A 40 -13.36 -21.83 -0.35
C THR A 40 -13.20 -22.72 0.87
N ASN A 41 -13.46 -22.23 2.07
CA ASN A 41 -13.18 -22.88 3.36
C ASN A 41 -11.71 -23.35 3.47
N SER A 42 -10.76 -22.70 2.77
CA SER A 42 -9.36 -23.12 2.69
C SER A 42 -8.42 -21.98 3.14
N TYR A 43 -7.87 -22.13 4.35
CA TYR A 43 -6.82 -21.25 4.88
C TYR A 43 -5.52 -21.32 4.06
N SER A 44 -5.18 -22.53 3.58
CA SER A 44 -3.99 -22.75 2.77
C SER A 44 -4.06 -22.00 1.45
N LEU A 45 -5.21 -22.08 0.75
CA LEU A 45 -5.41 -21.36 -0.50
C LEU A 45 -5.39 -19.84 -0.28
N ALA A 46 -6.08 -19.36 0.76
CA ALA A 46 -6.10 -17.95 1.11
C ALA A 46 -4.70 -17.42 1.41
N GLY A 47 -3.92 -18.15 2.21
CA GLY A 47 -2.53 -17.81 2.52
C GLY A 47 -1.65 -17.77 1.27
N PHE A 48 -1.80 -18.73 0.35
CA PHE A 48 -1.03 -18.78 -0.90
C PHE A 48 -1.38 -17.60 -1.83
N MET A 49 -2.66 -17.25 -1.93
CA MET A 49 -3.11 -16.09 -2.73
C MET A 49 -2.59 -14.78 -2.15
N VAL A 50 -2.64 -14.59 -0.83
CA VAL A 50 -2.09 -13.39 -0.16
C VAL A 50 -0.57 -13.32 -0.27
N ALA A 51 0.13 -14.45 -0.23
CA ALA A 51 1.57 -14.50 -0.48
C ALA A 51 1.91 -14.06 -1.91
N THR A 52 1.16 -14.55 -2.90
CA THR A 52 1.29 -14.16 -4.31
C THR A 52 1.04 -12.65 -4.50
N ALA A 53 -0.01 -12.11 -3.85
CA ALA A 53 -0.29 -10.68 -3.79
C ALA A 53 0.89 -9.87 -3.26
N SER A 54 1.52 -10.34 -2.18
CA SER A 54 2.67 -9.67 -1.55
C SER A 54 3.90 -9.63 -2.47
N VAL A 55 4.13 -10.69 -3.25
CA VAL A 55 5.18 -10.72 -4.26
C VAL A 55 4.90 -9.71 -5.37
N ALA A 56 3.66 -9.64 -5.87
CA ALA A 56 3.26 -8.70 -6.91
C ALA A 56 3.48 -7.24 -6.48
N ILE A 57 3.10 -6.86 -5.25
CA ILE A 57 3.36 -5.54 -4.67
C ILE A 57 4.87 -5.25 -4.65
N THR A 58 5.65 -6.19 -4.13
CA THR A 58 7.10 -6.01 -3.95
C THR A 58 7.79 -5.73 -5.29
N ILE A 59 7.37 -6.43 -6.34
CA ILE A 59 7.91 -6.23 -7.68
C ILE A 59 7.46 -4.88 -8.26
N SER A 60 6.20 -4.48 -8.06
CA SER A 60 5.62 -3.33 -8.75
C SER A 60 5.99 -1.98 -8.13
N GLN A 61 6.15 -1.90 -6.81
CA GLN A 61 6.36 -0.63 -6.10
C GLN A 61 7.56 0.20 -6.60
N PRO A 62 8.74 -0.37 -6.90
CA PRO A 62 9.86 0.41 -7.46
C PRO A 62 9.53 1.05 -8.82
N TYR A 63 8.79 0.34 -9.67
CA TYR A 63 8.39 0.85 -10.98
C TYR A 63 7.41 2.01 -10.86
N TRP A 64 6.39 1.89 -10.00
CA TRP A 64 5.44 2.97 -9.74
C TRP A 64 6.11 4.19 -9.10
N SER A 65 7.05 3.97 -8.17
CA SER A 65 7.81 5.05 -7.54
C SER A 65 8.66 5.80 -8.58
N ARG A 66 9.34 5.07 -9.48
CA ARG A 66 10.12 5.66 -10.58
C ARG A 66 9.21 6.39 -11.57
N ALA A 67 8.07 5.81 -11.93
CA ALA A 67 7.09 6.47 -12.79
C ALA A 67 6.58 7.78 -12.18
N ALA A 68 6.32 7.80 -10.86
CA ALA A 68 5.90 9.01 -10.16
C ALA A 68 6.98 10.11 -10.17
N ASP A 69 8.26 9.73 -10.20
CA ASP A 69 9.37 10.69 -10.31
C ASP A 69 9.45 11.32 -11.70
N ILE A 70 9.23 10.53 -12.74
CA ILE A 70 9.36 10.97 -14.14
C ILE A 70 8.11 11.71 -14.60
N TYR A 71 6.94 11.14 -14.36
CA TYR A 71 5.67 11.65 -14.91
C TYR A 71 4.89 12.55 -13.94
N GLY A 72 5.35 12.64 -12.67
CA GLY A 72 4.72 13.37 -11.59
C GLY A 72 3.78 12.50 -10.74
N GLN A 73 3.79 12.78 -9.43
CA GLN A 73 3.00 12.01 -8.45
C GLN A 73 1.50 12.04 -8.75
N GLY A 74 0.98 13.23 -9.07
CA GLY A 74 -0.45 13.40 -9.30
C GLY A 74 -0.96 12.54 -10.45
N ARG A 75 -0.27 12.54 -11.60
CA ARG A 75 -0.67 11.74 -12.77
C ARG A 75 -0.65 10.25 -12.46
N ILE A 76 0.40 9.79 -11.81
CA ILE A 76 0.56 8.36 -11.48
C ILE A 76 -0.49 7.92 -10.45
N LEU A 77 -0.80 8.74 -9.45
CA LEU A 77 -1.85 8.43 -8.48
C LEU A 77 -3.22 8.26 -9.13
N TYR A 78 -3.60 9.12 -10.09
CA TYR A 78 -4.87 8.96 -10.81
C TYR A 78 -4.91 7.69 -11.66
N ILE A 79 -3.86 7.42 -12.43
CA ILE A 79 -3.76 6.20 -13.26
C ILE A 79 -3.83 4.95 -12.38
N ASN A 80 -3.03 4.94 -11.31
CA ASN A 80 -2.96 3.82 -10.38
C ASN A 80 -4.32 3.56 -9.70
N THR A 81 -4.98 4.62 -9.22
CA THR A 81 -6.33 4.52 -8.63
C THR A 81 -7.32 3.86 -9.59
N PHE A 82 -7.34 4.30 -10.85
CA PHE A 82 -8.24 3.76 -11.88
C PHE A 82 -7.95 2.28 -12.16
N LEU A 83 -6.68 1.94 -12.41
CA LEU A 83 -6.29 0.56 -12.69
C LEU A 83 -6.58 -0.38 -11.52
N ARG A 84 -6.30 0.08 -10.31
CA ARG A 84 -6.55 -0.69 -9.10
C ARG A 84 -8.06 -0.92 -8.88
N PHE A 85 -8.87 0.13 -9.04
CA PHE A 85 -10.32 0.03 -8.97
C PHE A 85 -10.86 -1.01 -9.96
N LEU A 86 -10.42 -0.94 -11.22
CA LEU A 86 -10.85 -1.89 -12.26
C LEU A 86 -10.44 -3.32 -11.91
N SER A 87 -9.20 -3.54 -11.45
CA SER A 87 -8.69 -4.87 -11.13
C SER A 87 -9.41 -5.49 -9.92
N PHE A 88 -9.67 -4.74 -8.85
CA PHE A 88 -10.42 -5.27 -7.70
C PHE A 88 -11.91 -5.46 -8.01
N SER A 89 -12.51 -4.59 -8.81
CA SER A 89 -13.89 -4.79 -9.28
C SER A 89 -13.98 -6.07 -10.10
N PHE A 90 -12.98 -6.33 -10.94
CA PHE A 90 -12.89 -7.57 -11.71
C PHE A 90 -12.69 -8.79 -10.78
N PHE A 91 -11.85 -8.70 -9.74
CA PHE A 91 -11.72 -9.76 -8.75
C PHE A 91 -13.06 -10.07 -8.06
N ILE A 92 -13.77 -9.06 -7.57
CA ILE A 92 -15.08 -9.23 -6.91
C ILE A 92 -16.07 -9.87 -7.89
N TYR A 93 -16.07 -9.45 -9.16
CA TYR A 93 -16.91 -10.04 -10.20
C TYR A 93 -16.63 -11.54 -10.38
N LEU A 94 -15.35 -11.94 -10.48
CA LEU A 94 -14.95 -13.34 -10.63
C LEU A 94 -15.34 -14.19 -9.42
N VAL A 95 -15.21 -13.67 -8.23
CA VAL A 95 -15.60 -14.34 -6.98
C VAL A 95 -17.13 -14.51 -6.94
N HIS A 96 -17.87 -13.44 -7.17
CA HIS A 96 -19.33 -13.43 -7.11
C HIS A 96 -19.97 -14.42 -8.10
N PHE A 97 -19.46 -14.52 -9.32
CA PHE A 97 -19.94 -15.45 -10.34
C PHE A 97 -19.24 -16.82 -10.29
N LYS A 98 -18.47 -17.10 -9.23
CA LYS A 98 -17.81 -18.40 -8.97
C LYS A 98 -16.96 -18.89 -10.15
N PHE A 99 -16.22 -17.99 -10.77
CA PHE A 99 -15.26 -18.36 -11.81
C PHE A 99 -14.15 -19.26 -11.25
N PRO A 100 -13.43 -20.03 -12.11
CA PRO A 100 -12.36 -20.90 -11.66
C PRO A 100 -11.31 -20.18 -10.82
N ILE A 101 -10.82 -20.82 -9.76
CA ILE A 101 -9.91 -20.25 -8.76
C ILE A 101 -8.63 -19.64 -9.39
N TRP A 102 -8.10 -20.23 -10.47
CA TRP A 102 -6.94 -19.67 -11.16
C TRP A 102 -7.17 -18.23 -11.67
N SER A 103 -8.41 -17.89 -12.04
CA SER A 103 -8.75 -16.53 -12.49
C SER A 103 -8.70 -15.52 -11.34
N TRP A 104 -8.99 -15.95 -10.11
CA TRP A 104 -8.86 -15.10 -8.92
C TRP A 104 -7.40 -14.73 -8.66
N PHE A 105 -6.46 -15.70 -8.86
CA PHE A 105 -5.02 -15.39 -8.78
C PHE A 105 -4.63 -14.30 -9.77
N VAL A 106 -5.04 -14.43 -11.02
CA VAL A 106 -4.74 -13.43 -12.06
C VAL A 106 -5.28 -12.06 -11.67
N ALA A 107 -6.53 -11.99 -11.21
CA ALA A 107 -7.15 -10.73 -10.82
C ALA A 107 -6.45 -10.07 -9.61
N ILE A 108 -6.08 -10.86 -8.59
CA ILE A 108 -5.33 -10.37 -7.42
C ILE A 108 -3.94 -9.87 -7.83
N ILE A 109 -3.23 -10.63 -8.66
CA ILE A 109 -1.92 -10.20 -9.17
C ILE A 109 -2.05 -8.87 -9.92
N LEU A 110 -3.03 -8.74 -10.81
CA LEU A 110 -3.28 -7.50 -11.54
C LEU A 110 -3.62 -6.33 -10.62
N ALA A 111 -4.43 -6.57 -9.58
CA ALA A 111 -4.78 -5.55 -8.60
C ALA A 111 -3.55 -5.08 -7.81
N GLU A 112 -2.72 -6.02 -7.36
CA GLU A 112 -1.57 -5.71 -6.51
C GLU A 112 -0.36 -5.21 -7.29
N LEU A 113 -0.21 -5.57 -8.55
CA LEU A 113 0.74 -4.91 -9.47
C LEU A 113 0.44 -3.40 -9.65
N ASN A 114 -0.81 -3.00 -9.40
CA ASN A 114 -1.23 -1.60 -9.41
C ASN A 114 -1.24 -0.99 -7.99
N THR A 115 -0.22 -1.27 -7.19
CA THR A 115 -0.08 -0.70 -5.85
C THR A 115 1.09 0.25 -5.78
N VAL A 116 0.79 1.54 -5.56
CA VAL A 116 1.81 2.58 -5.36
C VAL A 116 2.06 2.82 -3.87
N SER A 117 3.33 3.04 -3.51
CA SER A 117 3.70 3.38 -2.13
C SER A 117 3.34 4.84 -1.80
N ALA A 118 2.09 5.09 -1.39
CA ALA A 118 1.64 6.44 -1.01
C ALA A 118 2.47 7.03 0.14
N GLY A 119 2.91 6.21 1.11
CA GLY A 119 3.80 6.63 2.20
C GLY A 119 5.16 7.14 1.68
N GLY A 120 5.74 6.46 0.69
CA GLY A 120 6.96 6.90 0.04
C GLY A 120 6.80 8.26 -0.66
N LEU A 121 5.66 8.44 -1.36
CA LEU A 121 5.35 9.71 -2.03
C LEU A 121 5.16 10.86 -1.04
N VAL A 122 4.50 10.62 0.10
CA VAL A 122 4.35 11.62 1.17
C VAL A 122 5.68 11.99 1.80
N ARG A 123 6.55 11.00 2.10
CA ARG A 123 7.91 11.28 2.62
C ARG A 123 8.72 12.14 1.66
N ARG A 124 8.57 11.97 0.34
CA ARG A 124 9.20 12.85 -0.65
C ARG A 124 8.66 14.28 -0.62
N ARG A 125 7.36 14.47 -0.36
CA ARG A 125 6.79 15.82 -0.14
C ARG A 125 7.38 16.49 1.07
N TRP A 126 7.55 15.77 2.18
CA TRP A 126 8.24 16.27 3.36
C TRP A 126 9.68 16.72 3.06
N ILE A 127 10.44 15.93 2.30
CA ILE A 127 11.81 16.31 1.90
C ILE A 127 11.84 17.62 1.14
N MET A 128 10.84 17.84 0.27
CA MET A 128 10.74 19.03 -0.57
C MET A 128 10.35 20.27 0.25
N VAL A 129 9.36 20.15 1.12
CA VAL A 129 8.82 21.31 1.86
C VAL A 129 9.63 21.70 3.08
N LEU A 130 10.41 20.77 3.65
CA LEU A 130 11.26 21.01 4.81
C LEU A 130 12.72 21.13 4.38
N ARG A 131 13.38 22.24 4.78
CA ARG A 131 14.81 22.45 4.53
C ARG A 131 15.68 21.96 5.68
N ASP A 132 15.23 22.17 6.93
CA ASP A 132 15.97 21.79 8.14
C ASP A 132 15.99 20.26 8.33
N PRO A 133 17.18 19.64 8.47
CA PRO A 133 17.32 18.21 8.75
C PRO A 133 16.59 17.75 10.02
N LYS A 134 16.55 18.56 11.07
CA LYS A 134 15.84 18.25 12.32
C LYS A 134 14.33 18.13 12.08
N LEU A 135 13.76 19.02 11.29
CA LEU A 135 12.35 18.98 10.93
C LEU A 135 12.04 17.77 10.03
N LYS A 136 12.95 17.38 9.12
CA LYS A 136 12.79 16.16 8.32
C LYS A 136 12.74 14.91 9.20
N ASN A 137 13.63 14.80 10.18
CA ASN A 137 13.60 13.67 11.12
C ASN A 137 12.30 13.65 11.94
N THR A 138 11.80 14.82 12.37
CA THR A 138 10.50 14.93 13.05
C THR A 138 9.36 14.49 12.14
N ALA A 139 9.39 14.87 10.86
CA ALA A 139 8.38 14.44 9.89
C ALA A 139 8.42 12.93 9.64
N TYR A 140 9.60 12.32 9.56
CA TYR A 140 9.72 10.87 9.42
C TYR A 140 9.22 10.10 10.66
N SER A 141 9.48 10.62 11.86
CA SER A 141 8.92 10.05 13.10
C SER A 141 7.38 10.17 13.11
N PHE A 142 6.83 11.30 12.65
CA PHE A 142 5.39 11.47 12.48
C PHE A 142 4.81 10.48 11.48
N GLU A 143 5.45 10.30 10.31
CA GLU A 143 5.00 9.35 9.30
C GLU A 143 5.05 7.89 9.81
N ALA A 144 6.02 7.55 10.67
CA ALA A 144 6.06 6.24 11.33
C ALA A 144 4.84 6.03 12.25
N LEU A 145 4.47 7.05 13.05
CA LEU A 145 3.24 6.99 13.86
C LEU A 145 1.98 6.85 13.01
N VAL A 146 1.93 7.53 11.86
CA VAL A 146 0.82 7.40 10.93
C VAL A 146 0.74 5.97 10.38
N ASP A 147 1.89 5.36 10.03
CA ASP A 147 1.91 3.97 9.57
C ASP A 147 1.41 3.01 10.68
N GLU A 148 1.82 3.21 11.95
CA GLU A 148 1.30 2.41 13.07
C GLU A 148 -0.23 2.52 13.22
N ILE A 149 -0.79 3.74 13.12
CA ILE A 149 -2.23 3.96 13.16
C ILE A 149 -2.92 3.19 12.00
N VAL A 150 -2.37 3.24 10.79
CA VAL A 150 -2.88 2.50 9.64
C VAL A 150 -2.88 1.00 9.91
N PHE A 151 -1.80 0.46 10.48
CA PHE A 151 -1.69 -0.99 10.76
C PHE A 151 -2.53 -1.45 11.96
N ILE A 152 -2.92 -0.55 12.88
CA ILE A 152 -3.84 -0.86 13.97
C ILE A 152 -5.30 -0.83 13.47
N PHE A 153 -5.70 0.27 12.84
CA PHE A 153 -7.11 0.49 12.49
C PHE A 153 -7.53 -0.19 11.19
N GLY A 154 -6.64 -0.34 10.23
CA GLY A 154 -6.98 -0.96 8.95
C GLY A 154 -7.48 -2.39 9.09
N PRO A 155 -6.74 -3.31 9.74
CA PRO A 155 -7.21 -4.67 9.99
C PRO A 155 -8.52 -4.71 10.77
N LEU A 156 -8.67 -3.86 11.78
CA LEU A 156 -9.90 -3.77 12.58
C LEU A 156 -11.10 -3.41 11.71
N ILE A 157 -10.98 -2.37 10.87
CA ILE A 157 -12.04 -1.95 9.96
C ILE A 157 -12.35 -3.07 8.95
N ALA A 158 -11.32 -3.64 8.31
CA ALA A 158 -11.50 -4.69 7.30
C ALA A 158 -12.20 -5.91 7.89
N THR A 159 -11.75 -6.41 9.05
CA THR A 159 -12.36 -7.57 9.72
C THR A 159 -13.79 -7.28 10.16
N THR A 160 -14.03 -6.15 10.82
CA THR A 160 -15.37 -5.81 11.30
C THR A 160 -16.35 -5.73 10.13
N LEU A 161 -16.00 -5.03 9.05
CA LEU A 161 -16.89 -4.92 7.90
C LEU A 161 -17.13 -6.26 7.21
N SER A 162 -16.06 -7.05 6.98
CA SER A 162 -16.21 -8.36 6.33
C SER A 162 -16.96 -9.39 7.17
N THR A 163 -16.89 -9.30 8.50
CA THR A 163 -17.54 -10.26 9.39
C THR A 163 -19.02 -9.91 9.66
N TYR A 164 -19.31 -8.62 9.87
CA TYR A 164 -20.64 -8.19 10.32
C TYR A 164 -21.57 -7.68 9.20
N ILE A 165 -21.05 -7.38 8.02
CA ILE A 165 -21.86 -6.86 6.91
C ILE A 165 -21.94 -7.90 5.79
N PHE A 166 -20.88 -8.12 5.05
CA PHE A 166 -20.70 -9.19 4.05
C PHE A 166 -19.22 -9.35 3.71
N PRO A 167 -18.78 -10.50 3.17
CA PRO A 167 -17.35 -10.83 3.02
C PRO A 167 -16.53 -9.79 2.26
N GLU A 168 -17.06 -9.19 1.22
CA GLU A 168 -16.37 -8.21 0.38
C GLU A 168 -16.37 -6.79 0.96
N ALA A 169 -17.11 -6.51 2.05
CA ALA A 169 -17.28 -5.17 2.61
C ALA A 169 -15.94 -4.54 3.04
N GLY A 170 -15.03 -5.33 3.60
CA GLY A 170 -13.69 -4.87 3.97
C GLY A 170 -12.86 -4.44 2.76
N LEU A 171 -12.95 -5.18 1.65
CA LEU A 171 -12.25 -4.85 0.41
C LEU A 171 -12.86 -3.60 -0.26
N LEU A 172 -14.17 -3.47 -0.27
CA LEU A 172 -14.86 -2.28 -0.78
C LEU A 172 -14.53 -1.02 0.02
N ALA A 173 -14.44 -1.14 1.34
CA ALA A 173 -13.96 -0.05 2.20
C ALA A 173 -12.52 0.33 1.86
N SER A 174 -11.64 -0.64 1.69
CA SER A 174 -10.26 -0.43 1.26
C SER A 174 -10.19 0.29 -0.09
N MET A 175 -10.97 -0.15 -1.08
CA MET A 175 -11.09 0.53 -2.38
C MET A 175 -11.56 1.98 -2.24
N SER A 176 -12.50 2.25 -1.33
CA SER A 176 -13.00 3.60 -1.05
C SER A 176 -11.89 4.52 -0.53
N PHE A 177 -11.02 4.02 0.36
CA PHE A 177 -9.84 4.75 0.82
C PHE A 177 -8.87 5.07 -0.32
N VAL A 178 -8.66 4.14 -1.25
CA VAL A 178 -7.84 4.38 -2.46
C VAL A 178 -8.48 5.44 -3.35
N LEU A 179 -9.79 5.30 -3.66
CA LEU A 179 -10.53 6.20 -4.54
C LEU A 179 -10.60 7.64 -4.01
N ILE A 180 -10.57 7.83 -2.71
CA ILE A 180 -10.58 9.16 -2.09
C ILE A 180 -9.15 9.66 -1.86
N GLY A 181 -8.30 8.86 -1.22
CA GLY A 181 -7.01 9.29 -0.71
C GLY A 181 -5.98 9.57 -1.80
N GLN A 182 -5.86 8.68 -2.79
CA GLN A 182 -4.88 8.86 -3.87
C GLN A 182 -5.19 10.05 -4.77
N PRO A 183 -6.44 10.25 -5.28
CA PRO A 183 -6.78 11.45 -6.03
C PRO A 183 -6.66 12.74 -5.22
N LEU A 184 -7.04 12.71 -3.93
CA LEU A 184 -6.88 13.85 -3.05
C LEU A 184 -5.39 14.22 -2.90
N LEU A 185 -4.51 13.25 -2.68
CA LEU A 185 -3.07 13.47 -2.65
C LEU A 185 -2.55 13.97 -4.01
N GLY A 186 -3.02 13.39 -5.11
CA GLY A 186 -2.65 13.76 -6.47
C GLY A 186 -3.06 15.18 -6.88
N SER A 187 -4.15 15.71 -6.32
CA SER A 187 -4.64 17.07 -6.58
C SER A 187 -3.78 18.17 -5.96
N LEU A 188 -3.00 17.85 -4.91
CA LEU A 188 -2.18 18.80 -4.17
C LEU A 188 -0.86 19.13 -4.90
N LYS A 189 -0.98 19.90 -6.00
CA LYS A 189 0.13 20.26 -6.88
C LYS A 189 1.17 21.16 -6.21
N SER A 190 0.77 22.04 -5.28
CA SER A 190 1.69 22.98 -4.63
C SER A 190 2.78 22.32 -3.76
N THR A 191 2.56 21.07 -3.34
CA THR A 191 3.50 20.29 -2.56
C THR A 191 4.05 19.08 -3.31
N GLU A 192 3.72 18.97 -4.60
CA GLU A 192 4.23 17.90 -5.47
C GLU A 192 5.72 18.16 -5.79
N PRO A 193 6.61 17.18 -5.57
CA PRO A 193 7.99 17.31 -5.94
C PRO A 193 8.17 17.55 -7.45
N PRO A 194 9.18 18.33 -7.87
CA PRO A 194 9.45 18.54 -9.27
C PRO A 194 9.80 17.20 -9.94
N ARG A 195 9.38 17.06 -11.21
CA ARG A 195 9.68 15.87 -12.00
C ARG A 195 11.19 15.77 -12.22
N LYS A 196 11.73 14.58 -12.09
CA LYS A 196 13.11 14.32 -12.50
C LYS A 196 13.13 14.14 -14.00
N PHE A 197 13.88 15.01 -14.71
CA PHE A 197 14.21 14.71 -16.09
C PHE A 197 15.01 13.40 -16.10
N LYS A 198 14.75 12.55 -17.10
CA LYS A 198 15.50 11.31 -17.31
C LYS A 198 16.96 11.70 -17.56
N ILE A 199 17.81 11.57 -16.53
CA ILE A 199 19.24 11.74 -16.70
C ILE A 199 19.69 10.46 -17.40
N GLU A 200 20.19 10.60 -18.60
CA GLU A 200 20.62 9.53 -19.50
C GLU A 200 21.79 8.70 -18.94
N ASN A 201 22.45 9.18 -17.89
CA ASN A 201 23.65 8.60 -17.26
C ASN A 201 23.47 8.25 -15.77
N ASP A 202 22.30 7.84 -15.32
CA ASP A 202 22.23 7.14 -14.04
C ASP A 202 22.88 5.76 -14.27
N GLU A 203 24.19 5.67 -14.01
CA GLU A 203 24.87 4.39 -13.90
C GLU A 203 23.99 3.50 -13.03
N ASN A 204 23.49 2.40 -13.60
CA ASN A 204 22.69 1.40 -12.92
C ASN A 204 23.55 0.69 -11.87
N VAL A 205 24.03 1.41 -10.88
CA VAL A 205 24.61 0.81 -9.69
C VAL A 205 23.45 0.15 -8.96
N SER A 206 23.30 -1.13 -9.23
CA SER A 206 22.29 -1.96 -8.55
C SER A 206 22.52 -1.84 -7.05
N ILE A 207 21.70 -1.02 -6.38
CA ILE A 207 21.74 -0.81 -4.93
C ILE A 207 21.68 -2.15 -4.20
N ILE A 208 21.00 -3.16 -4.78
CA ILE A 208 20.86 -4.53 -4.26
C ILE A 208 22.23 -5.24 -4.16
N LYS A 209 23.19 -4.91 -5.02
CA LYS A 209 24.54 -5.51 -5.02
C LYS A 209 25.46 -4.93 -3.94
N ARG A 210 25.07 -3.87 -3.25
CA ARG A 210 25.85 -3.29 -2.16
C ARG A 210 25.82 -4.19 -0.92
N PRO A 211 26.97 -4.52 -0.31
CA PRO A 211 27.02 -5.42 0.87
C PRO A 211 26.13 -4.96 2.01
N VAL A 212 26.06 -3.64 2.26
CA VAL A 212 25.19 -3.03 3.27
C VAL A 212 23.71 -3.31 2.97
N THR A 213 23.31 -3.23 1.72
CA THR A 213 21.92 -3.51 1.31
C THR A 213 21.59 -4.98 1.52
N GLN A 214 22.49 -5.90 1.18
CA GLN A 214 22.30 -7.33 1.40
C GLN A 214 22.22 -7.69 2.89
N ALA A 215 23.07 -7.08 3.72
CA ALA A 215 23.02 -7.25 5.17
C ALA A 215 21.68 -6.82 5.80
N ILE A 216 20.99 -5.85 5.19
CA ILE A 216 19.68 -5.37 5.64
C ILE A 216 18.53 -6.25 5.10
N ILE A 217 18.63 -6.74 3.87
CA ILE A 217 17.58 -7.53 3.22
C ILE A 217 17.32 -8.85 3.97
N ILE A 218 18.37 -9.53 4.44
CA ILE A 218 18.26 -10.85 5.11
C ILE A 218 17.39 -10.75 6.39
N PRO A 219 17.68 -9.88 7.37
CA PRO A 219 16.83 -9.73 8.55
C PRO A 219 15.39 -9.31 8.21
N ILE A 220 15.20 -8.39 7.25
CA ILE A 220 13.86 -7.94 6.82
C ILE A 220 13.06 -9.10 6.23
N PHE A 221 13.70 -10.01 5.47
CA PHE A 221 13.03 -11.21 4.94
C PHE A 221 12.48 -12.09 6.05
N PHE A 222 13.29 -12.37 7.10
CA PHE A 222 12.84 -13.19 8.23
C PHE A 222 11.74 -12.51 9.05
N VAL A 223 11.83 -11.21 9.25
CA VAL A 223 10.77 -10.41 9.91
C VAL A 223 9.47 -10.48 9.09
N GLY A 224 9.56 -10.34 7.77
CA GLY A 224 8.40 -10.46 6.89
C GLY A 224 7.76 -11.87 6.92
N ALA A 225 8.56 -12.93 6.92
CA ALA A 225 8.10 -14.29 7.05
C ALA A 225 7.40 -14.54 8.40
N TYR A 226 7.96 -14.00 9.49
CA TYR A 226 7.36 -14.06 10.81
C TYR A 226 5.97 -13.40 10.83
N PHE A 227 5.85 -12.14 10.40
CA PHE A 227 4.57 -11.45 10.36
C PHE A 227 3.55 -12.11 9.43
N GLY A 228 4.00 -12.68 8.31
CA GLY A 228 3.15 -13.43 7.40
C GLY A 228 2.54 -14.68 8.06
N SER A 229 3.36 -15.45 8.79
CA SER A 229 2.89 -16.65 9.49
C SER A 229 1.96 -16.33 10.66
N VAL A 230 2.27 -15.31 11.45
CA VAL A 230 1.41 -14.86 12.56
C VAL A 230 0.03 -14.47 12.09
N GLY A 231 -0.09 -13.71 10.98
CA GLY A 231 -1.38 -13.29 10.44
C GLY A 231 -2.31 -14.47 10.12
N ILE A 232 -1.79 -15.51 9.48
CA ILE A 232 -2.58 -16.71 9.14
C ILE A 232 -2.93 -17.51 10.41
N THR A 233 -1.96 -17.69 11.31
CA THR A 233 -2.14 -18.49 12.54
C THR A 233 -3.19 -17.85 13.46
N VAL A 234 -3.18 -16.54 13.63
CA VAL A 234 -4.16 -15.81 14.46
C VAL A 234 -5.58 -15.98 13.92
N VAL A 235 -5.77 -15.85 12.60
CA VAL A 235 -7.09 -16.04 11.98
C VAL A 235 -7.54 -17.51 12.08
N ALA A 236 -6.66 -18.46 11.89
CA ALA A 236 -6.98 -19.88 12.04
C ALA A 236 -7.37 -20.23 13.48
N TYR A 237 -6.63 -19.71 14.48
CA TYR A 237 -6.93 -19.94 15.89
C TYR A 237 -8.22 -19.29 16.36
N ALA A 238 -8.54 -18.09 15.86
CA ALA A 238 -9.77 -17.39 16.23
C ALA A 238 -11.05 -18.08 15.73
N ASN A 239 -10.94 -18.98 14.75
CA ASN A 239 -12.06 -19.73 14.16
C ASN A 239 -12.11 -21.20 14.59
N SER A 240 -11.19 -21.65 15.47
CA SER A 240 -11.19 -22.98 16.08
C SER A 240 -11.95 -22.99 17.42
#